data_2c672992515304f5c729262d047927cd
#
_entry.id   2c672992515304f5c729262d047927cd
#
_cell.length_a   1.000
_cell.length_b   1.000
_cell.length_c   1.000
_cell.angle_alpha   90.00
_cell.angle_beta   90.00
_cell.angle_gamma   90.00
#
_symmetry.space_group_name_H-M   'P 1'
#
loop_
_entity.id
_entity.type
_entity.pdbx_description
1 polymer ?
#
loop_
_entity_poly.entity_id
_entity_poly.type
_entity_poly.pdbx_seq_one_letter_code
_entity_poly.pdbx_strand_id
1 'polypeptide(L)'
;MRKFISVLVCIIVMISLTACEGMSISNKRYDEISNYVLENIDNLSSEKEIEFFDYETTGLSIGGVYYGYYYTSNNDISVPDYYSGGNLGEKYEADGGTYFGKPNNGTDWCFIKKIADNWFYYELHWA
;
A
#
# COMPACT_ATOMS: atom_id res chain seq x y z
N MET A 1 35.47 -0.52 27.61
CA MET A 1 35.22 -0.15 26.21
C MET A 1 34.27 -1.09 25.49
N ARG A 2 34.48 -2.39 25.52
CA ARG A 2 33.57 -3.33 24.81
C ARG A 2 32.13 -3.31 25.31
N LYS A 3 31.86 -3.05 26.57
CA LYS A 3 30.51 -2.99 27.15
C LYS A 3 29.73 -1.74 26.74
N PHE A 4 30.39 -0.63 26.47
CA PHE A 4 29.76 0.61 26.02
C PHE A 4 29.29 0.54 24.57
N ILE A 5 30.06 -0.11 23.69
CA ILE A 5 29.73 -0.30 22.30
C ILE A 5 28.49 -1.20 22.17
N SER A 6 28.38 -2.25 22.98
CA SER A 6 27.23 -3.16 23.00
C SER A 6 25.94 -2.46 23.41
N VAL A 7 25.99 -1.61 24.44
CA VAL A 7 24.84 -0.82 24.91
C VAL A 7 24.40 0.20 23.85
N LEU A 8 25.36 0.87 23.21
CA LEU A 8 25.07 1.86 22.16
C LEU A 8 24.38 1.21 20.95
N VAL A 9 24.85 0.04 20.53
CA VAL A 9 24.24 -0.72 19.42
C VAL A 9 22.81 -1.16 19.77
N CYS A 10 22.57 -1.62 21.00
CA CYS A 10 21.22 -1.97 21.45
C CYS A 10 20.26 -0.77 21.46
N ILE A 11 20.72 0.41 21.87
CA ILE A 11 19.93 1.64 21.86
C ILE A 11 19.57 2.06 20.43
N ILE A 12 20.51 2.00 19.49
CA ILE A 12 20.29 2.33 18.10
C ILE A 12 19.27 1.36 17.47
N VAL A 13 19.36 0.07 17.77
CA VAL A 13 18.42 -0.94 17.28
C VAL A 13 17.02 -0.71 17.84
N MET A 14 16.89 -0.36 19.11
CA MET A 14 15.59 -0.05 19.72
C MET A 14 14.95 1.21 19.12
N ILE A 15 15.73 2.25 18.86
CA ILE A 15 15.23 3.47 18.20
C ILE A 15 14.76 3.18 16.78
N SER A 16 15.48 2.33 16.04
CA SER A 16 15.08 1.91 14.70
C SER A 16 13.77 1.13 14.70
N LEU A 17 13.54 0.25 15.67
CA LEU A 17 12.31 -0.52 15.82
C LEU A 17 11.11 0.37 16.18
N THR A 18 11.28 1.34 17.06
CA THR A 18 10.20 2.26 17.44
C THR A 18 9.85 3.24 16.31
N ALA A 19 10.80 3.62 15.46
CA ALA A 19 10.53 4.46 14.29
C ALA A 19 9.69 3.75 13.22
N CYS A 20 9.71 2.41 13.17
CA CYS A 20 8.90 1.63 12.23
C CYS A 20 7.44 1.45 12.68
N GLU A 21 7.14 1.57 13.97
CA GLU A 21 5.78 1.39 14.51
C GLU A 21 4.82 2.54 14.17
N GLY A 22 5.34 3.69 13.76
CA GLY A 22 4.54 4.86 13.38
C GLY A 22 4.12 4.92 11.93
N MET A 23 4.47 3.93 11.11
CA MET A 23 4.11 3.90 9.70
C MET A 23 2.67 3.43 9.51
N SER A 24 1.87 4.27 8.87
CA SER A 24 0.45 4.05 8.63
C SER A 24 0.14 3.02 7.54
N ILE A 25 1.14 2.59 6.79
CA ILE A 25 0.99 1.60 5.73
C ILE A 25 1.20 0.20 6.26
N SER A 26 0.35 -0.69 5.82
CA SER A 26 0.51 -2.11 6.09
C SER A 26 1.54 -2.73 5.14
N ASN A 27 2.84 -2.61 5.48
CA ASN A 27 3.89 -3.32 4.75
C ASN A 27 3.63 -4.83 4.69
N LYS A 28 3.01 -5.37 5.71
CA LYS A 28 2.59 -6.78 5.74
C LYS A 28 1.59 -7.11 4.62
N ARG A 29 0.62 -6.23 4.37
CA ARG A 29 -0.37 -6.42 3.30
C ARG A 29 0.27 -6.30 1.93
N TYR A 30 1.16 -5.34 1.75
CA TYR A 30 1.92 -5.22 0.52
C TYR A 30 2.73 -6.49 0.25
N ASP A 31 3.47 -6.99 1.22
CA ASP A 31 4.29 -8.21 1.05
C ASP A 31 3.43 -9.43 0.73
N GLU A 32 2.31 -9.59 1.42
CA GLU A 32 1.39 -10.70 1.21
C GLU A 32 0.76 -10.67 -0.20
N ILE A 33 0.26 -9.52 -0.62
CA ILE A 33 -0.40 -9.34 -1.91
C ILE A 33 0.61 -9.38 -3.06
N SER A 34 1.78 -8.76 -2.90
CA SER A 34 2.82 -8.79 -3.92
C SER A 34 3.36 -10.21 -4.13
N ASN A 35 3.54 -10.98 -3.07
CA ASN A 35 3.93 -12.38 -3.18
C ASN A 35 2.87 -13.21 -3.90
N TYR A 36 1.60 -12.99 -3.58
CA TYR A 36 0.50 -13.66 -4.28
C TYR A 36 0.51 -13.34 -5.78
N VAL A 37 0.65 -12.09 -6.15
CA VAL A 37 0.70 -11.68 -7.56
C VAL A 37 1.90 -12.28 -8.26
N LEU A 38 3.09 -12.20 -7.67
CA LEU A 38 4.33 -12.74 -8.28
C LEU A 38 4.30 -14.26 -8.45
N GLU A 39 3.71 -14.98 -7.50
CA GLU A 39 3.54 -16.44 -7.58
C GLU A 39 2.54 -16.88 -8.65
N ASN A 40 1.57 -16.02 -8.97
CA ASN A 40 0.48 -16.33 -9.88
C ASN A 40 0.54 -15.53 -11.20
N ILE A 41 1.56 -14.75 -11.42
CA ILE A 41 1.62 -13.79 -12.52
C ILE A 41 1.42 -14.42 -13.90
N ASP A 42 1.88 -15.64 -14.10
CA ASP A 42 1.73 -16.38 -15.37
C ASP A 42 0.28 -16.84 -15.61
N ASN A 43 -0.51 -16.94 -14.54
CA ASN A 43 -1.93 -17.32 -14.60
C ASN A 43 -2.87 -16.13 -14.47
N LEU A 44 -2.36 -15.00 -13.98
CA LEU A 44 -3.14 -13.77 -13.88
C LEU A 44 -3.15 -13.08 -15.25
N SER A 45 -4.32 -12.82 -15.75
CA SER A 45 -4.50 -12.12 -17.00
C SER A 45 -5.67 -11.16 -16.91
N SER A 46 -5.62 -10.08 -17.68
CA SER A 46 -6.76 -9.20 -17.86
C SER A 46 -6.95 -8.94 -19.34
N GLU A 47 -8.20 -9.02 -19.79
CA GLU A 47 -8.61 -8.62 -21.13
C GLU A 47 -8.92 -7.12 -21.20
N LYS A 48 -8.95 -6.45 -20.07
CA LYS A 48 -9.21 -5.02 -19.93
C LYS A 48 -7.90 -4.24 -19.93
N GLU A 49 -7.98 -2.98 -20.33
CA GLU A 49 -6.84 -2.06 -20.22
C GLU A 49 -6.46 -1.80 -18.76
N ILE A 50 -7.45 -1.82 -17.89
CA ILE A 50 -7.27 -1.73 -16.44
C ILE A 50 -8.31 -2.59 -15.73
N GLU A 51 -7.89 -3.31 -14.71
CA GLU A 51 -8.77 -4.16 -13.91
C GLU A 51 -8.29 -4.24 -12.47
N PHE A 52 -9.20 -3.97 -11.53
CA PHE A 52 -8.95 -4.02 -10.10
C PHE A 52 -9.47 -5.30 -9.48
N PHE A 53 -8.67 -5.91 -8.62
CA PHE A 53 -9.00 -7.13 -7.89
C PHE A 53 -8.91 -6.88 -6.39
N ASP A 54 -10.00 -7.06 -5.68
CA ASP A 54 -10.00 -6.97 -4.22
C ASP A 54 -9.41 -8.24 -3.62
N TYR A 55 -8.45 -8.07 -2.74
CA TYR A 55 -7.85 -9.17 -1.98
C TYR A 55 -8.46 -9.28 -0.60
N GLU A 56 -8.62 -8.15 0.09
CA GLU A 56 -9.24 -8.08 1.40
C GLU A 56 -9.94 -6.75 1.60
N THR A 57 -11.10 -6.82 2.25
CA THR A 57 -11.86 -5.64 2.63
C THR A 57 -12.16 -5.71 4.12
N THR A 58 -11.86 -4.65 4.85
CA THR A 58 -12.17 -4.52 6.27
C THR A 58 -12.98 -3.26 6.53
N GLY A 59 -13.86 -3.31 7.53
CA GLY A 59 -14.70 -2.20 7.92
C GLY A 59 -16.18 -2.45 7.67
N LEU A 60 -16.99 -1.54 8.17
CA LEU A 60 -18.43 -1.52 8.01
C LEU A 60 -18.83 -0.51 6.93
N SER A 61 -20.13 -0.39 6.66
CA SER A 61 -20.70 0.47 5.63
C SER A 61 -20.36 1.98 5.74
N ILE A 62 -19.78 2.40 6.84
CA ILE A 62 -19.33 3.78 7.08
C ILE A 62 -17.83 3.75 7.31
N GLY A 63 -17.07 3.87 6.25
CA GLY A 63 -15.62 3.75 6.28
C GLY A 63 -15.14 2.31 6.22
N GLY A 64 -13.90 2.12 5.80
CA GLY A 64 -13.28 0.81 5.68
C GLY A 64 -11.98 0.87 4.91
N VAL A 65 -11.34 -0.26 4.79
CA VAL A 65 -10.08 -0.40 4.06
C VAL A 65 -10.22 -1.51 3.02
N TYR A 66 -9.85 -1.20 1.80
CA TYR A 66 -9.75 -2.16 0.70
C TYR A 66 -8.29 -2.37 0.37
N TYR A 67 -7.87 -3.63 0.36
CA TYR A 67 -6.55 -4.06 -0.04
C TYR A 67 -6.67 -4.91 -1.29
N GLY A 68 -5.83 -4.64 -2.28
CA GLY A 68 -5.87 -5.44 -3.49
C GLY A 68 -4.71 -5.16 -4.44
N TYR A 69 -4.89 -5.60 -5.65
CA TYR A 69 -3.96 -5.39 -6.73
C TYR A 69 -4.71 -5.05 -8.00
N TYR A 70 -4.05 -4.42 -8.94
CA TYR A 70 -4.64 -4.14 -10.23
C TYR A 70 -3.64 -4.34 -11.37
N TYR A 71 -4.21 -4.66 -12.51
CA TYR A 71 -3.52 -4.72 -13.78
C TYR A 71 -3.75 -3.42 -14.55
N THR A 72 -2.73 -2.93 -15.24
CA THR A 72 -2.85 -1.85 -16.22
C THR A 72 -1.92 -2.10 -17.40
N SER A 73 -2.45 -1.98 -18.60
CA SER A 73 -1.67 -2.20 -19.83
C SER A 73 -0.59 -1.15 -20.06
N ASN A 74 -0.75 0.04 -19.48
CA ASN A 74 0.12 1.19 -19.69
C ASN A 74 1.07 1.47 -18.51
N ASN A 75 1.09 0.63 -17.49
CA ASN A 75 1.80 0.89 -16.23
C ASN A 75 1.36 2.18 -15.53
N ASP A 76 0.13 2.61 -15.74
CA ASP A 76 -0.40 3.83 -15.15
C ASP A 76 -0.81 3.64 -13.71
N ILE A 77 -0.59 4.68 -12.91
CA ILE A 77 -1.07 4.73 -11.53
C ILE A 77 -2.52 5.20 -11.54
N SER A 78 -3.42 4.36 -11.04
CA SER A 78 -4.86 4.60 -11.07
C SER A 78 -5.53 4.26 -9.74
N VAL A 79 -6.55 5.04 -9.41
CA VAL A 79 -7.41 4.78 -8.25
C VAL A 79 -8.55 3.85 -8.68
N PRO A 80 -9.00 2.92 -7.82
CA PRO A 80 -10.09 2.01 -8.16
C PRO A 80 -11.35 2.73 -8.67
N ASP A 81 -11.90 2.23 -9.78
CA ASP A 81 -13.06 2.84 -10.47
C ASP A 81 -14.33 2.88 -9.62
N TYR A 82 -14.49 1.91 -8.72
CA TYR A 82 -15.63 1.87 -7.81
C TYR A 82 -15.60 2.97 -6.75
N TYR A 83 -14.46 3.64 -6.61
CA TYR A 83 -14.34 4.81 -5.76
C TYR A 83 -14.81 6.04 -6.53
N SER A 84 -16.11 6.21 -6.60
CA SER A 84 -16.72 7.33 -7.32
C SER A 84 -17.14 8.43 -6.34
N GLY A 85 -16.70 9.65 -6.59
CA GLY A 85 -17.13 10.83 -5.87
C GLY A 85 -16.46 11.08 -4.53
N GLY A 86 -15.45 10.30 -4.17
CA GLY A 86 -14.60 10.60 -3.03
C GLY A 86 -13.63 11.74 -3.34
N ASN A 87 -13.28 12.45 -2.32
CA ASN A 87 -12.32 13.54 -2.43
C ASN A 87 -10.96 13.09 -1.90
N LEU A 88 -10.24 12.36 -2.73
CA LEU A 88 -8.86 12.04 -2.44
C LEU A 88 -8.01 13.30 -2.47
N GLY A 89 -7.04 13.40 -1.58
CA GLY A 89 -6.15 14.54 -1.52
C GLY A 89 -5.10 14.55 -2.63
N GLU A 90 -4.13 15.43 -2.47
CA GLU A 90 -3.05 15.60 -3.44
C GLU A 90 -2.22 14.33 -3.62
N LYS A 91 -1.72 14.15 -4.84
CA LYS A 91 -0.80 13.08 -5.20
C LYS A 91 0.62 13.43 -4.75
N TYR A 92 1.30 12.51 -4.09
CA TYR A 92 2.71 12.64 -3.75
C TYR A 92 3.40 11.28 -3.67
N GLU A 93 4.73 11.27 -3.81
CA GLU A 93 5.54 10.06 -3.76
C GLU A 93 6.14 9.88 -2.36
N ALA A 94 5.97 8.71 -1.75
CA ALA A 94 6.59 8.32 -0.50
C ALA A 94 6.50 6.80 -0.30
N ASP A 95 7.34 6.24 0.56
CA ASP A 95 7.33 4.82 0.95
C ASP A 95 7.45 3.84 -0.23
N GLY A 96 8.11 4.27 -1.27
CA GLY A 96 8.31 3.47 -2.48
C GLY A 96 7.09 3.37 -3.40
N GLY A 97 6.10 4.21 -3.18
CA GLY A 97 4.88 4.24 -3.97
C GLY A 97 4.28 5.64 -4.09
N THR A 98 3.02 5.70 -4.44
CA THR A 98 2.28 6.93 -4.68
C THR A 98 1.07 7.02 -3.76
N TYR A 99 0.94 8.14 -3.07
CA TYR A 99 -0.23 8.47 -2.25
C TYR A 99 -1.15 9.42 -3.00
N PHE A 100 -2.44 9.23 -2.77
CA PHE A 100 -3.49 10.21 -3.06
C PHE A 100 -4.17 10.54 -1.72
N GLY A 101 -3.87 11.72 -1.17
CA GLY A 101 -4.30 12.09 0.18
C GLY A 101 -3.33 11.62 1.26
N LYS A 102 -3.45 12.19 2.45
CA LYS A 102 -2.59 11.86 3.58
C LYS A 102 -3.25 10.89 4.55
N PRO A 103 -2.55 9.83 4.97
CA PRO A 103 -3.01 8.97 6.07
C PRO A 103 -3.30 9.80 7.33
N ASN A 104 -4.32 9.37 8.08
CA ASN A 104 -4.70 9.93 9.38
C ASN A 104 -5.11 11.42 9.37
N ASN A 105 -5.55 11.94 8.24
CA ASN A 105 -6.00 13.33 8.10
C ASN A 105 -7.52 13.49 8.11
N GLY A 106 -8.28 12.46 8.51
CA GLY A 106 -9.74 12.48 8.54
C GLY A 106 -10.39 12.48 7.15
N THR A 107 -9.61 12.30 6.10
CA THR A 107 -10.07 12.23 4.71
C THR A 107 -9.74 10.87 4.10
N ASP A 108 -10.39 10.54 3.02
CA ASP A 108 -10.07 9.34 2.26
C ASP A 108 -8.67 9.45 1.67
N TRP A 109 -7.99 8.33 1.58
CA TRP A 109 -6.68 8.28 0.96
C TRP A 109 -6.43 6.93 0.30
N CYS A 110 -5.55 6.92 -0.67
CA CYS A 110 -5.15 5.73 -1.40
C CYS A 110 -3.63 5.66 -1.53
N PHE A 111 -3.08 4.47 -1.39
CA PHE A 111 -1.68 4.20 -1.63
C PHE A 111 -1.53 3.15 -2.71
N ILE A 112 -0.62 3.39 -3.65
CA ILE A 112 -0.38 2.52 -4.79
C ILE A 112 1.12 2.26 -4.90
N LYS A 113 1.48 1.00 -5.05
CA LYS A 113 2.88 0.59 -5.18
C LYS A 113 3.05 -0.48 -6.25
N LYS A 114 4.02 -0.29 -7.13
CA LYS A 114 4.31 -1.24 -8.19
C LYS A 114 4.80 -2.58 -7.61
N ILE A 115 4.26 -3.68 -8.14
CA ILE A 115 4.68 -5.05 -7.82
C ILE A 115 5.59 -5.58 -8.93
N ALA A 116 5.16 -5.46 -10.16
CA ALA A 116 5.86 -5.88 -11.37
C ALA A 116 5.32 -5.07 -12.55
N ASP A 117 5.88 -5.23 -13.74
CA ASP A 117 5.37 -4.56 -14.93
C ASP A 117 3.89 -4.89 -15.14
N ASN A 118 3.08 -3.85 -15.29
CA ASN A 118 1.63 -3.90 -15.46
C ASN A 118 0.83 -4.28 -14.18
N TRP A 119 1.51 -4.58 -13.07
CA TRP A 119 0.85 -5.01 -11.83
C TRP A 119 1.21 -4.11 -10.66
N PHE A 120 0.17 -3.68 -9.93
CA PHE A 120 0.29 -2.74 -8.81
C PHE A 120 -0.52 -3.22 -7.60
N TYR A 121 -0.01 -2.90 -6.43
CA TYR A 121 -0.73 -2.99 -5.17
C TYR A 121 -1.50 -1.70 -4.92
N TYR A 122 -2.70 -1.80 -4.37
CA TYR A 122 -3.43 -0.64 -3.88
C TYR A 122 -4.00 -0.87 -2.49
N GLU A 123 -4.12 0.22 -1.76
CA GLU A 123 -4.72 0.29 -0.44
C GLU A 123 -5.60 1.54 -0.41
N LEU A 124 -6.91 1.36 -0.24
CA LEU A 124 -7.88 2.46 -0.24
C LEU A 124 -8.55 2.54 1.12
N HIS A 125 -8.40 3.68 1.77
CA HIS A 125 -8.99 3.97 3.07
C HIS A 125 -10.10 5.01 2.95
N TRP A 126 -11.28 4.63 3.40
CA TRP A 126 -12.43 5.53 3.47
C TRP A 126 -12.57 6.03 4.90
N ALA A 127 -12.65 7.32 5.04
CA ALA A 127 -12.85 7.97 6.33
C ALA A 127 -14.28 7.77 6.85
#